data_6a4fb9c5057861276522622ea76431ee
#
_entry.id   6a4fb9c5057861276522622ea76431ee
#
_cell.length_a   1.000
_cell.length_b   1.000
_cell.length_c   1.000
_cell.angle_alpha   90.00
_cell.angle_beta   90.00
_cell.angle_gamma   90.00
#
_symmetry.space_group_name_H-M   'P 1'
#
loop_
_entity.id
_entity.type
_entity.pdbx_description
1 polymer ?
#
loop_
_entity_poly.entity_id
_entity_poly.type
_entity_poly.pdbx_seq_one_letter_code
_entity_poly.pdbx_strand_id
1 'polypeptide(L)'
;MDFSTILNYILYGISGFLFGIFASRYSVLSAIKLRENIASGGGAGLIISTPQIIFLLLSFFIFPAWFIYKTTTGGFVYCAALLYFFSKGYKLYIQR
;
A
#
# COMPACT_ATOMS: atom_id res chain seq x y z
N MET A 1 -12.57 -4.55 29.53
CA MET A 1 -11.41 -4.18 28.70
C MET A 1 -10.55 -3.18 29.44
N ASP A 2 -9.26 -3.45 29.48
CA ASP A 2 -8.32 -2.53 30.12
C ASP A 2 -8.06 -1.31 29.23
N PHE A 3 -7.77 -0.18 29.87
CA PHE A 3 -7.47 1.05 29.17
C PHE A 3 -6.26 0.87 28.21
N SER A 4 -5.25 0.12 28.64
CA SER A 4 -4.07 -0.14 27.80
C SER A 4 -4.41 -0.94 26.55
N THR A 5 -5.37 -1.87 26.62
CA THR A 5 -5.82 -2.62 25.44
C THR A 5 -6.52 -1.70 24.44
N ILE A 6 -7.39 -0.81 24.93
CA ILE A 6 -8.09 0.17 24.09
C ILE A 6 -7.06 1.11 23.43
N LEU A 7 -6.10 1.58 24.21
CA LEU A 7 -5.05 2.46 23.72
C LEU A 7 -4.20 1.79 22.63
N ASN A 8 -3.87 0.50 22.82
CA ASN A 8 -3.15 -0.26 21.80
C ASN A 8 -3.94 -0.38 20.50
N TYR A 9 -5.23 -0.68 20.57
CA TYR A 9 -6.08 -0.73 19.38
C TYR A 9 -6.10 0.60 18.63
N ILE A 10 -6.23 1.70 19.36
CA ILE A 10 -6.22 3.05 18.76
C ILE A 10 -4.88 3.32 18.09
N LEU A 11 -3.77 3.03 18.76
CA LEU A 11 -2.43 3.25 18.23
C LEU A 11 -2.19 2.43 16.96
N TYR A 12 -2.55 1.15 16.98
CA TYR A 12 -2.40 0.30 15.80
C TYR A 12 -3.32 0.74 14.66
N GLY A 13 -4.54 1.18 14.98
CA GLY A 13 -5.45 1.72 13.98
C GLY A 13 -4.88 2.97 13.30
N ILE A 14 -4.37 3.91 14.08
CA ILE A 14 -3.75 5.12 13.56
C ILE A 14 -2.50 4.78 12.73
N SER A 15 -1.66 3.89 13.24
CA SER A 15 -0.45 3.45 12.52
C SER A 15 -0.81 2.80 11.20
N GLY A 16 -1.79 1.89 11.20
CA GLY A 16 -2.26 1.25 9.98
C GLY A 16 -2.79 2.24 8.97
N PHE A 17 -3.54 3.23 9.42
CA PHE A 17 -4.08 4.27 8.55
C PHE A 17 -2.95 5.09 7.90
N LEU A 18 -1.98 5.55 8.70
CA LEU A 18 -0.86 6.33 8.20
C LEU A 18 0.01 5.52 7.22
N PHE A 19 0.34 4.28 7.58
CA PHE A 19 1.07 3.39 6.69
C PHE A 19 0.30 3.12 5.42
N GLY A 20 -1.02 2.96 5.51
CA GLY A 20 -1.87 2.77 4.35
C GLY A 20 -1.82 3.96 3.39
N ILE A 21 -1.86 5.18 3.92
CA ILE A 21 -1.75 6.40 3.11
C ILE A 21 -0.39 6.45 2.41
N PHE A 22 0.70 6.29 3.15
CA PHE A 22 2.04 6.34 2.57
C PHE A 22 2.25 5.22 1.55
N ALA A 23 1.87 4.00 1.90
CA ALA A 23 2.00 2.85 1.00
C ALA A 23 1.19 3.06 -0.27
N SER A 24 -0.03 3.62 -0.17
CA SER A 24 -0.86 3.88 -1.34
C SER A 24 -0.22 4.90 -2.29
N ARG A 25 0.37 5.97 -1.75
CA ARG A 25 1.05 6.98 -2.58
C ARG A 25 2.22 6.37 -3.32
N TYR A 26 3.09 5.66 -2.62
CA TYR A 26 4.23 5.01 -3.27
C TYR A 26 3.80 3.90 -4.22
N SER A 27 2.74 3.18 -3.90
CA SER A 27 2.20 2.14 -4.78
C SER A 27 1.65 2.72 -6.07
N VAL A 28 0.94 3.85 -6.00
CA VAL A 28 0.45 4.54 -7.20
C VAL A 28 1.63 4.95 -8.09
N LEU A 29 2.64 5.59 -7.52
CA LEU A 29 3.83 5.99 -8.27
C LEU A 29 4.55 4.79 -8.88
N SER A 30 4.68 3.71 -8.12
CA SER A 30 5.32 2.48 -8.59
C SER A 30 4.52 1.83 -9.72
N ALA A 31 3.20 1.78 -9.60
CA ALA A 31 2.33 1.20 -10.63
C ALA A 31 2.41 2.01 -11.93
N ILE A 32 2.41 3.34 -11.83
CA ILE A 32 2.52 4.23 -12.98
C ILE A 32 3.87 4.03 -13.67
N LYS A 33 4.95 4.01 -12.91
CA LYS A 33 6.30 3.82 -13.43
C LYS A 33 6.45 2.46 -14.09
N LEU A 34 5.88 1.42 -13.49
CA LEU A 34 5.87 0.08 -14.06
C LEU A 34 5.14 0.06 -15.40
N ARG A 35 3.96 0.69 -15.45
CA ARG A 35 3.17 0.77 -16.68
C ARG A 35 3.93 1.49 -17.80
N GLU A 36 4.55 2.62 -17.49
CA GLU A 36 5.34 3.38 -18.46
C GLU A 36 6.53 2.57 -18.97
N ASN A 37 7.24 1.89 -18.09
CA ASN A 37 8.39 1.08 -18.47
C ASN A 37 8.00 -0.11 -19.35
N ILE A 38 6.87 -0.76 -19.06
CA ILE A 38 6.36 -1.86 -19.87
C ILE A 38 5.95 -1.33 -21.26
N ALA A 39 5.26 -0.19 -21.29
CA ALA A 39 4.79 0.40 -22.54
C ALA A 39 5.96 0.81 -23.47
N SER A 40 7.06 1.29 -22.90
CA SER A 40 8.22 1.76 -23.68
C SER A 40 9.24 0.67 -23.97
N GLY A 41 9.40 -0.33 -23.11
CA GLY A 41 10.49 -1.30 -23.19
C GLY A 41 10.09 -2.78 -23.23
N GLY A 42 8.81 -3.12 -23.14
CA GLY A 42 8.35 -4.51 -23.17
C GLY A 42 8.96 -5.33 -22.05
N GLY A 43 9.57 -6.48 -22.37
CA GLY A 43 10.22 -7.36 -21.38
C GLY A 43 11.38 -6.70 -20.65
N ALA A 44 12.16 -5.85 -21.33
CA ALA A 44 13.23 -5.10 -20.69
C ALA A 44 12.66 -4.12 -19.67
N GLY A 45 11.48 -3.55 -19.94
CA GLY A 45 10.78 -2.68 -19.00
C GLY A 45 10.42 -3.38 -17.70
N LEU A 46 10.06 -4.68 -17.74
CA LEU A 46 9.80 -5.47 -16.54
C LEU A 46 11.04 -5.62 -15.69
N ILE A 47 12.20 -5.86 -16.30
CA ILE A 47 13.47 -5.99 -15.58
C ILE A 47 13.85 -4.67 -14.90
N ILE A 48 13.70 -3.56 -15.61
CA ILE A 48 13.99 -2.22 -15.08
C ILE A 48 13.04 -1.89 -13.94
N SER A 49 11.79 -2.39 -13.98
CA SER A 49 10.77 -2.13 -13.00
C SER A 49 10.78 -3.11 -11.82
N THR A 50 11.79 -3.97 -11.69
CA THR A 50 11.89 -4.93 -10.58
C THR A 50 11.71 -4.28 -9.20
N PRO A 51 12.36 -3.14 -8.87
CA PRO A 51 12.13 -2.49 -7.57
C PRO A 51 10.67 -2.09 -7.35
N GLN A 52 9.98 -1.61 -8.37
CA GLN A 52 8.56 -1.24 -8.28
C GLN A 52 7.68 -2.46 -8.04
N ILE A 53 7.96 -3.57 -8.72
CA ILE A 53 7.23 -4.83 -8.54
C ILE A 53 7.41 -5.34 -7.12
N ILE A 54 8.64 -5.35 -6.60
CA ILE A 54 8.95 -5.78 -5.24
C ILE A 54 8.20 -4.90 -4.24
N PHE A 55 8.22 -3.58 -4.42
CA PHE A 55 7.53 -2.66 -3.52
C PHE A 55 6.02 -2.89 -3.52
N LEU A 56 5.40 -3.11 -4.67
CA LEU A 56 3.97 -3.40 -4.77
C LEU A 56 3.62 -4.70 -4.05
N LEU A 57 4.42 -5.76 -4.23
CA LEU A 57 4.21 -7.02 -3.53
C LEU A 57 4.32 -6.85 -2.02
N LEU A 58 5.33 -6.12 -1.55
CA LEU A 58 5.49 -5.85 -0.12
C LEU A 58 4.29 -5.08 0.43
N SER A 59 3.85 -4.04 -0.27
CA SER A 59 2.75 -3.18 0.19
C SER A 59 1.40 -3.89 0.20
N PHE A 60 1.14 -4.78 -0.77
CA PHE A 60 -0.17 -5.41 -0.92
C PHE A 60 -0.25 -6.79 -0.26
N PHE A 61 0.87 -7.44 0.04
CA PHE A 61 0.87 -8.79 0.61
C PHE A 61 1.58 -8.86 1.95
N ILE A 62 2.81 -8.38 2.05
CA ILE A 62 3.62 -8.56 3.26
C ILE A 62 3.19 -7.61 4.36
N PHE A 63 3.02 -6.34 4.09
CA PHE A 63 2.58 -5.37 5.10
C PHE A 63 1.18 -5.68 5.64
N PRO A 64 0.16 -5.97 4.79
CA PRO A 64 -1.13 -6.38 5.31
C PRO A 64 -1.07 -7.64 6.17
N ALA A 65 -0.30 -8.64 5.76
CA ALA A 65 -0.14 -9.87 6.53
C ALA A 65 0.50 -9.59 7.89
N TRP A 66 1.52 -8.74 7.92
CA TRP A 66 2.18 -8.36 9.17
C TRP A 66 1.23 -7.63 10.11
N PHE A 67 0.46 -6.67 9.58
CA PHE A 67 -0.53 -5.94 10.40
C PHE A 67 -1.61 -6.87 10.94
N ILE A 68 -2.12 -7.77 10.12
CA ILE A 68 -3.13 -8.74 10.54
C ILE A 68 -2.57 -9.67 11.62
N TYR A 69 -1.32 -10.09 11.48
CA TYR A 69 -0.64 -10.93 12.46
C TYR A 69 -0.53 -10.21 13.81
N LYS A 70 -0.15 -8.94 13.80
CA LYS A 70 0.01 -8.14 15.03
C LYS A 70 -1.33 -7.69 15.59
N THR A 71 -2.21 -7.16 14.74
CA THR A 71 -3.51 -6.64 15.15
C THR A 71 -4.49 -6.71 13.99
N THR A 72 -5.60 -7.43 14.18
CA THR A 72 -6.63 -7.55 13.15
C THR A 72 -7.19 -6.18 12.75
N THR A 73 -7.47 -5.32 13.75
CA THR A 73 -8.00 -3.97 13.52
C THR A 73 -7.02 -3.13 12.68
N GLY A 74 -5.75 -3.13 13.04
CA GLY A 74 -4.72 -2.41 12.29
C GLY A 74 -4.61 -2.91 10.86
N GLY A 75 -4.71 -4.23 10.66
CA GLY A 75 -4.67 -4.83 9.33
C GLY A 75 -5.83 -4.40 8.46
N PHE A 76 -7.06 -4.40 9.00
CA PHE A 76 -8.24 -3.93 8.27
C PHE A 76 -8.13 -2.45 7.91
N VAL A 77 -7.72 -1.61 8.85
CA VAL A 77 -7.55 -0.18 8.62
C VAL A 77 -6.49 0.06 7.53
N TYR A 78 -5.37 -0.63 7.61
CA TYR A 78 -4.30 -0.53 6.61
C TYR A 78 -4.81 -0.91 5.22
N CYS A 79 -5.46 -2.06 5.10
CA CYS A 79 -5.97 -2.53 3.81
C CYS A 79 -7.01 -1.58 3.23
N ALA A 80 -7.95 -1.10 4.06
CA ALA A 80 -8.98 -0.17 3.60
C ALA A 80 -8.36 1.14 3.13
N ALA A 81 -7.45 1.72 3.90
CA ALA A 81 -6.77 2.95 3.53
C ALA A 81 -5.94 2.78 2.26
N LEU A 82 -5.19 1.69 2.17
CA LEU A 82 -4.36 1.40 1.01
C LEU A 82 -5.20 1.31 -0.26
N LEU A 83 -6.26 0.51 -0.24
CA LEU A 83 -7.12 0.32 -1.42
C LEU A 83 -7.85 1.60 -1.80
N TYR A 84 -8.39 2.31 -0.81
CA TYR A 84 -9.13 3.55 -1.07
C TYR A 84 -8.23 4.62 -1.70
N PHE A 85 -7.12 4.92 -1.07
CA PHE A 85 -6.21 5.96 -1.53
C PHE A 85 -5.47 5.56 -2.80
N PHE A 86 -5.19 4.27 -2.97
CA PHE A 86 -4.59 3.77 -4.20
C PHE A 86 -5.53 3.97 -5.39
N SER A 87 -6.79 3.56 -5.27
CA SER A 87 -7.78 3.75 -6.32
C SER A 87 -7.98 5.21 -6.67
N LYS A 88 -8.12 6.05 -5.64
CA LYS A 88 -8.34 7.50 -5.83
C LYS A 88 -7.13 8.16 -6.50
N GLY A 89 -5.94 7.89 -6.01
CA GLY A 89 -4.72 8.47 -6.56
C GLY A 89 -4.45 8.01 -7.98
N TYR A 90 -4.67 6.74 -8.27
CA TYR A 90 -4.49 6.20 -9.62
C TYR A 90 -5.48 6.82 -10.61
N LYS A 91 -6.75 6.96 -10.21
CA LYS A 91 -7.76 7.64 -11.05
C LYS A 91 -7.39 9.09 -11.34
N LEU A 92 -6.97 9.82 -10.33
CA LEU A 92 -6.55 11.21 -10.51
C LEU A 92 -5.39 11.34 -11.49
N TYR A 93 -4.45 10.42 -11.44
CA TYR A 93 -3.32 10.42 -12.35
C TYR A 93 -3.76 10.12 -13.79
N ILE A 94 -4.62 9.12 -13.98
CA ILE A 94 -5.09 8.77 -15.32
C ILE A 94 -5.92 9.89 -15.94
N GLN A 95 -6.70 10.62 -15.15
CA GLN A 95 -7.54 11.72 -15.64
C GLN A 95 -6.74 12.96 -16.04
N ARG A 96 -5.49 13.06 -15.63
CA ARG A 96 -4.60 14.12 -16.07
C ARG A 96 -3.99 13.80 -17.43
#